data_bc30a8f0ff7fc99e75bfbb4c9afa68b8
#
_entry.id   bc30a8f0ff7fc99e75bfbb4c9afa68b8
#
_cell.length_a   1.000
_cell.length_b   1.000
_cell.length_c   1.000
_cell.angle_alpha   90.00
_cell.angle_beta   90.00
_cell.angle_gamma   90.00
#
_symmetry.space_group_name_H-M   'P 1'
#
loop_
_entity.id
_entity.type
_entity.pdbx_description
1 polymer ?
#
loop_
_entity_poly.entity_id
_entity_poly.type
_entity_poly.pdbx_seq_one_letter_code
_entity_poly.pdbx_strand_id
1 'polypeptide(L)'
;MTGQAAGPVWPLASPPAADPALSWYLTGVAELPRVRAELRRHAAAQAGDDADADLRDQLVLALDEMASNALRHGGGRVQASVRLTPEAYLIEVSDQAATAPPTPAVGRDPSEGGLGLYLIAEMATAHGWYVDNGYKHVWALLPRG
;
A
#
# COMPACT_ATOMS: atom_id res chain seq x y z
N MET A 1 -1.32 16.56 25.48
CA MET A 1 -1.20 15.93 25.07
C MET A 1 -0.60 15.39 24.65
N THR A 2 -0.68 15.17 24.71
CA THR A 2 -0.18 14.56 24.22
C THR A 2 0.20 14.09 23.50
N GLY A 3 0.33 14.10 23.33
CA GLY A 3 0.62 13.80 22.44
C GLY A 3 1.00 13.00 21.88
N GLN A 4 1.02 12.55 21.56
CA GLN A 4 1.48 11.78 21.02
C GLN A 4 1.93 11.70 20.02
N ALA A 5 2.56 12.05 20.07
CA ALA A 5 2.99 12.01 18.83
C ALA A 5 3.15 10.72 18.30
N ALA A 6 2.27 10.19 18.03
CA ALA A 6 2.24 9.03 17.26
C ALA A 6 2.72 9.37 15.91
N GLY A 7 3.24 8.51 15.17
CA GLY A 7 3.63 8.75 13.81
C GLY A 7 2.47 9.11 12.90
N PRO A 8 2.65 9.07 11.59
CA PRO A 8 1.60 9.47 10.66
C PRO A 8 0.33 8.64 10.84
N VAL A 9 -0.79 9.30 10.75
CA VAL A 9 -2.10 8.68 10.86
C VAL A 9 -2.64 8.42 9.46
N TRP A 10 -3.35 7.32 9.29
CA TRP A 10 -4.02 7.01 8.02
C TRP A 10 -5.42 7.60 8.06
N PRO A 11 -5.67 8.71 7.38
CA PRO A 11 -6.97 9.37 7.45
C PRO A 11 -8.04 8.61 6.68
N LEU A 12 -9.27 8.78 7.11
CA LEU A 12 -10.42 8.27 6.39
C LEU A 12 -10.64 9.18 5.19
N ALA A 13 -10.31 8.71 4.01
CA ALA A 13 -10.33 9.53 2.80
C ALA A 13 -10.37 8.64 1.56
N SER A 14 -10.97 9.15 0.50
CA SER A 14 -11.00 8.45 -0.78
C SER A 14 -9.80 8.84 -1.63
N PRO A 15 -9.29 7.90 -2.45
CA PRO A 15 -8.17 8.22 -3.31
C PRO A 15 -8.61 9.05 -4.52
N PRO A 16 -7.66 9.71 -5.20
CA PRO A 16 -7.96 10.37 -6.46
C PRO A 16 -8.27 9.36 -7.56
N ALA A 17 -8.86 9.86 -8.64
CA ALA A 17 -9.10 9.04 -9.81
C ALA A 17 -7.78 8.62 -10.44
N ALA A 18 -7.72 7.38 -10.93
CA ALA A 18 -6.52 6.83 -11.53
C ALA A 18 -6.88 5.72 -12.50
N ASP A 19 -6.00 5.48 -13.48
CA ASP A 19 -6.23 4.49 -14.52
C ASP A 19 -5.74 3.11 -14.07
N PRO A 20 -6.52 2.04 -14.25
CA PRO A 20 -6.09 0.70 -13.84
C PRO A 20 -4.83 0.26 -14.57
N ALA A 21 -3.98 -0.47 -13.87
CA ALA A 21 -2.77 -1.05 -14.44
C ALA A 21 -2.61 -2.51 -14.07
N LEU A 22 -2.56 -2.83 -12.77
CA LEU A 22 -2.37 -4.20 -12.31
C LEU A 22 -3.32 -4.48 -11.15
N SER A 23 -3.74 -5.73 -11.03
CA SER A 23 -4.47 -6.16 -9.84
C SER A 23 -4.26 -7.65 -9.61
N TRP A 24 -4.36 -8.04 -8.33
CA TRP A 24 -4.17 -9.43 -7.91
C TRP A 24 -5.16 -9.77 -6.81
N TYR A 25 -5.68 -11.00 -6.85
CA TYR A 25 -6.39 -11.58 -5.71
C TYR A 25 -5.40 -12.48 -4.98
N LEU A 26 -5.27 -12.30 -3.67
CA LEU A 26 -4.25 -12.95 -2.89
C LEU A 26 -4.87 -13.82 -1.81
N THR A 27 -4.29 -15.00 -1.60
CA THR A 27 -4.74 -15.92 -0.57
C THR A 27 -3.68 -16.15 0.51
N GLY A 28 -2.42 -15.82 0.23
CA GLY A 28 -1.37 -16.00 1.22
C GLY A 28 -0.08 -15.31 0.83
N VAL A 29 0.82 -15.17 1.80
CA VAL A 29 2.08 -14.44 1.61
C VAL A 29 3.01 -15.13 0.61
N ALA A 30 2.80 -16.42 0.34
CA ALA A 30 3.63 -17.12 -0.62
C ALA A 30 3.48 -16.60 -2.04
N GLU A 31 2.43 -15.86 -2.32
CA GLU A 31 2.21 -15.26 -3.63
C GLU A 31 2.96 -13.95 -3.83
N LEU A 32 3.46 -13.35 -2.77
CA LEU A 32 4.06 -12.01 -2.84
C LEU A 32 5.31 -11.94 -3.71
N PRO A 33 6.21 -12.96 -3.74
CA PRO A 33 7.34 -12.88 -4.67
C PRO A 33 6.93 -12.72 -6.12
N ARG A 34 5.88 -13.40 -6.55
CA ARG A 34 5.37 -13.27 -7.92
C ARG A 34 4.80 -11.86 -8.15
N VAL A 35 4.06 -11.36 -7.19
CA VAL A 35 3.49 -10.00 -7.28
C VAL A 35 4.61 -8.97 -7.41
N ARG A 36 5.64 -9.09 -6.57
CA ARG A 36 6.78 -8.17 -6.63
C ARG A 36 7.46 -8.19 -8.00
N ALA A 37 7.65 -9.39 -8.56
CA ALA A 37 8.29 -9.52 -9.85
C ALA A 37 7.45 -8.88 -10.97
N GLU A 38 6.15 -9.11 -10.95
CA GLU A 38 5.25 -8.51 -11.95
C GLU A 38 5.24 -6.99 -11.84
N LEU A 39 5.21 -6.49 -10.61
CA LEU A 39 5.21 -5.05 -10.40
C LEU A 39 6.52 -4.41 -10.87
N ARG A 40 7.66 -5.05 -10.58
CA ARG A 40 8.95 -4.54 -11.05
C ARG A 40 9.01 -4.46 -12.57
N ARG A 41 8.52 -5.48 -13.26
CA ARG A 41 8.51 -5.47 -14.71
C ARG A 41 7.64 -4.36 -15.26
N HIS A 42 6.46 -4.17 -14.68
CA HIS A 42 5.55 -3.12 -15.11
C HIS A 42 6.15 -1.74 -14.89
N ALA A 43 6.71 -1.51 -13.72
CA ALA A 43 7.28 -0.21 -13.38
C ALA A 43 8.49 0.11 -14.27
N ALA A 44 9.31 -0.89 -14.55
CA ALA A 44 10.46 -0.70 -15.45
C ALA A 44 10.02 -0.33 -16.86
N ALA A 45 8.97 -0.98 -17.36
CA ALA A 45 8.44 -0.67 -18.68
C ALA A 45 7.86 0.74 -18.76
N GLN A 46 7.23 1.20 -17.68
CA GLN A 46 6.63 2.53 -17.63
C GLN A 46 7.69 3.63 -17.51
N ALA A 47 8.76 3.36 -16.77
CA ALA A 47 9.77 4.37 -16.53
C ALA A 47 10.70 4.62 -17.71
N GLY A 48 10.88 3.62 -18.56
CA GLY A 48 11.77 3.76 -19.69
C GLY A 48 13.19 3.40 -19.34
N ASP A 49 13.88 4.17 -18.56
CA ASP A 49 15.21 3.82 -18.10
C ASP A 49 15.28 3.87 -16.59
N ASP A 50 16.45 3.69 -16.04
CA ASP A 50 16.57 3.42 -14.62
C ASP A 50 16.80 4.66 -13.79
N ALA A 51 16.39 5.81 -14.27
CA ALA A 51 16.60 7.06 -13.56
C ALA A 51 15.96 7.06 -12.19
N ASP A 52 14.87 6.33 -12.00
CA ASP A 52 14.12 6.35 -10.75
C ASP A 52 14.06 4.99 -10.11
N ALA A 53 15.19 4.30 -10.03
CA ALA A 53 15.26 2.98 -9.41
C ALA A 53 14.79 3.01 -7.95
N ASP A 54 15.12 4.06 -7.21
CA ASP A 54 14.70 4.19 -5.83
C ASP A 54 13.18 4.29 -5.71
N LEU A 55 12.54 5.00 -6.62
CA LEU A 55 11.08 5.11 -6.62
C LEU A 55 10.42 3.78 -6.94
N ARG A 56 11.02 3.01 -7.87
CA ARG A 56 10.52 1.67 -8.15
C ARG A 56 10.64 0.76 -6.94
N ASP A 57 11.76 0.84 -6.23
CA ASP A 57 11.96 0.05 -5.02
C ASP A 57 10.96 0.44 -3.94
N GLN A 58 10.66 1.73 -3.81
CA GLN A 58 9.66 2.20 -2.86
C GLN A 58 8.28 1.68 -3.21
N LEU A 59 7.94 1.67 -4.50
CA LEU A 59 6.65 1.15 -4.95
C LEU A 59 6.50 -0.32 -4.59
N VAL A 60 7.52 -1.12 -4.87
CA VAL A 60 7.49 -2.56 -4.58
C VAL A 60 7.40 -2.80 -3.08
N LEU A 61 8.20 -2.08 -2.30
CA LEU A 61 8.18 -2.18 -0.85
C LEU A 61 6.79 -1.83 -0.30
N ALA A 62 6.21 -0.76 -0.79
CA ALA A 62 4.92 -0.30 -0.29
C ALA A 62 3.83 -1.32 -0.57
N LEU A 63 3.76 -1.83 -1.80
CA LEU A 63 2.76 -2.83 -2.12
C LEU A 63 2.95 -4.10 -1.30
N ASP A 64 4.20 -4.56 -1.17
CA ASP A 64 4.50 -5.76 -0.40
C ASP A 64 4.07 -5.62 1.05
N GLU A 65 4.37 -4.48 1.68
CA GLU A 65 4.02 -4.26 3.07
C GLU A 65 2.51 -4.13 3.27
N MET A 66 1.84 -3.42 2.38
CA MET A 66 0.39 -3.26 2.49
C MET A 66 -0.33 -4.59 2.27
N ALA A 67 0.10 -5.36 1.27
CA ALA A 67 -0.50 -6.67 0.99
C ALA A 67 -0.20 -7.68 2.09
N SER A 68 1.04 -7.72 2.58
CA SER A 68 1.43 -8.59 3.67
C SER A 68 0.64 -8.28 4.93
N ASN A 69 0.46 -7.00 5.22
CA ASN A 69 -0.31 -6.57 6.38
C ASN A 69 -1.77 -7.03 6.28
N ALA A 70 -2.37 -6.88 5.12
CA ALA A 70 -3.75 -7.30 4.91
C ALA A 70 -3.89 -8.83 5.02
N LEU A 71 -2.93 -9.57 4.48
CA LEU A 71 -2.96 -11.03 4.54
C LEU A 71 -2.80 -11.55 5.96
N ARG A 72 -2.00 -10.86 6.80
CA ARG A 72 -1.78 -11.31 8.18
C ARG A 72 -2.88 -10.87 9.13
N HIS A 73 -3.45 -9.68 8.92
CA HIS A 73 -4.33 -9.06 9.92
C HIS A 73 -5.73 -8.73 9.42
N GLY A 74 -5.92 -8.63 8.10
CA GLY A 74 -7.18 -8.16 7.55
C GLY A 74 -8.27 -9.22 7.47
N GLY A 75 -7.90 -10.43 7.15
CA GLY A 75 -8.86 -11.53 7.00
C GLY A 75 -9.68 -11.43 5.74
N GLY A 76 -10.26 -12.57 5.36
CA GLY A 76 -11.10 -12.65 4.20
C GLY A 76 -10.35 -12.53 2.89
N ARG A 77 -11.02 -12.05 1.88
CA ARG A 77 -10.42 -11.87 0.58
C ARG A 77 -9.53 -10.63 0.57
N VAL A 78 -8.34 -10.77 0.01
CA VAL A 78 -7.41 -9.66 -0.15
C VAL A 78 -7.21 -9.40 -1.64
N GLN A 79 -7.36 -8.15 -2.03
CA GLN A 79 -7.07 -7.72 -3.39
C GLN A 79 -6.09 -6.57 -3.33
N ALA A 80 -5.05 -6.64 -4.16
CA ALA A 80 -4.09 -5.56 -4.30
C ALA A 80 -4.16 -5.02 -5.72
N SER A 81 -4.01 -3.72 -5.87
CA SER A 81 -4.04 -3.11 -7.18
C SER A 81 -3.07 -1.95 -7.27
N VAL A 82 -2.64 -1.67 -8.50
CA VAL A 82 -1.85 -0.50 -8.83
C VAL A 82 -2.56 0.22 -9.97
N ARG A 83 -2.79 1.51 -9.78
CA ARG A 83 -3.38 2.38 -10.79
C ARG A 83 -2.44 3.53 -11.03
N LEU A 84 -2.64 4.22 -12.13
CA LEU A 84 -1.71 5.26 -12.55
C LEU A 84 -2.41 6.61 -12.60
N THR A 85 -1.73 7.62 -12.05
CA THR A 85 -2.01 9.01 -12.34
C THR A 85 -0.85 9.55 -13.18
N PRO A 86 -0.96 10.76 -13.75
CA PRO A 86 0.17 11.32 -14.50
C PRO A 86 1.46 11.40 -13.69
N GLU A 87 1.37 11.56 -12.38
CA GLU A 87 2.55 11.82 -11.56
C GLU A 87 2.82 10.76 -10.51
N ALA A 88 1.94 9.78 -10.35
CA ALA A 88 2.03 8.86 -9.23
C ALA A 88 1.51 7.47 -9.57
N TYR A 89 1.95 6.51 -8.75
CA TYR A 89 1.31 5.21 -8.66
C TYR A 89 0.33 5.25 -7.49
N LEU A 90 -0.89 4.79 -7.72
CA LEU A 90 -1.86 4.63 -6.65
C LEU A 90 -1.92 3.14 -6.28
N ILE A 91 -1.43 2.83 -5.09
CA ILE A 91 -1.50 1.47 -4.56
C ILE A 91 -2.73 1.38 -3.68
N GLU A 92 -3.49 0.31 -3.83
CA GLU A 92 -4.65 0.08 -2.99
C GLU A 92 -4.74 -1.40 -2.66
N VAL A 93 -4.95 -1.71 -1.38
CA VAL A 93 -5.12 -3.07 -0.90
C VAL A 93 -6.41 -3.13 -0.10
N SER A 94 -7.26 -4.11 -0.40
CA SER A 94 -8.54 -4.26 0.30
C SER A 94 -8.59 -5.60 1.03
N ASP A 95 -9.28 -5.60 2.17
CA ASP A 95 -9.55 -6.79 2.95
C ASP A 95 -10.91 -6.65 3.64
N GLN A 96 -11.28 -7.67 4.42
CA GLN A 96 -12.61 -7.69 5.05
C GLN A 96 -12.63 -7.19 6.49
N ALA A 97 -11.53 -6.62 6.99
CA ALA A 97 -11.49 -6.03 8.33
C ALA A 97 -12.01 -4.60 8.33
N ALA A 98 -13.27 -4.42 7.94
CA ALA A 98 -13.83 -3.10 7.66
C ALA A 98 -13.90 -2.19 8.89
N THR A 99 -13.89 -2.76 10.10
CA THR A 99 -13.97 -1.96 11.33
C THR A 99 -12.62 -1.65 11.95
N ALA A 100 -11.52 -2.14 11.35
CA ALA A 100 -10.19 -1.98 11.90
C ALA A 100 -9.36 -1.05 11.01
N PRO A 101 -9.14 0.21 11.41
CA PRO A 101 -8.34 1.13 10.59
C PRO A 101 -6.89 0.65 10.48
N PRO A 102 -6.19 1.04 9.41
CA PRO A 102 -4.77 0.73 9.32
C PRO A 102 -4.01 1.41 10.45
N THR A 103 -3.13 0.65 11.10
CA THR A 103 -2.44 1.12 12.29
C THR A 103 -0.94 0.96 12.14
N PRO A 104 -0.21 2.05 11.94
CA PRO A 104 1.25 2.00 11.92
C PRO A 104 1.82 1.56 13.27
N ALA A 105 2.96 0.88 13.23
CA ALA A 105 3.59 0.35 14.43
C ALA A 105 4.45 1.42 15.09
N VAL A 106 3.82 2.33 15.80
CA VAL A 106 4.54 3.36 16.53
C VAL A 106 4.65 2.91 17.99
N GLY A 107 5.88 2.73 18.45
CA GLY A 107 6.12 2.35 19.83
C GLY A 107 5.87 0.89 20.14
N ARG A 108 5.76 0.05 19.15
CA ARG A 108 5.60 -1.39 19.39
C ARG A 108 6.59 -2.19 18.55
N ASP A 109 6.66 -3.47 18.85
CA ASP A 109 7.60 -4.37 18.20
C ASP A 109 7.32 -4.45 16.69
N PRO A 110 8.33 -4.21 15.84
CA PRO A 110 8.13 -4.34 14.40
C PRO A 110 7.62 -5.71 13.96
N SER A 111 7.89 -6.76 14.73
CA SER A 111 7.42 -8.10 14.39
C SER A 111 5.90 -8.22 14.47
N GLU A 112 5.23 -7.28 15.12
CA GLU A 112 3.78 -7.25 15.21
C GLU A 112 3.12 -6.61 13.99
N GLY A 113 3.93 -6.15 13.03
CA GLY A 113 3.42 -5.51 11.84
C GLY A 113 3.13 -4.03 12.03
N GLY A 114 2.89 -3.34 10.94
CA GLY A 114 2.56 -1.91 10.96
C GLY A 114 3.73 -0.98 10.77
N LEU A 115 4.97 -1.47 10.91
CA LEU A 115 6.14 -0.63 10.66
C LEU A 115 6.17 -0.20 9.19
N GLY A 116 5.82 -1.09 8.27
CA GLY A 116 5.73 -0.76 6.87
C GLY A 116 4.71 0.33 6.59
N LEU A 117 3.55 0.30 7.27
CA LEU A 117 2.56 1.35 7.09
C LEU A 117 3.09 2.71 7.54
N TYR A 118 3.88 2.74 8.61
CA TYR A 118 4.52 3.97 9.05
C TYR A 118 5.45 4.51 7.97
N LEU A 119 6.31 3.65 7.40
CA LEU A 119 7.24 4.07 6.37
C LEU A 119 6.53 4.51 5.09
N ILE A 120 5.46 3.82 4.71
CA ILE A 120 4.69 4.18 3.54
C ILE A 120 4.07 5.56 3.70
N ALA A 121 3.51 5.84 4.87
CA ALA A 121 2.93 7.15 5.13
C ALA A 121 3.97 8.26 5.02
N GLU A 122 5.23 7.97 5.39
CA GLU A 122 6.31 8.92 5.25
C GLU A 122 6.71 9.14 3.78
N MET A 123 6.65 8.10 2.96
CA MET A 123 7.04 8.18 1.55
C MET A 123 5.94 8.71 0.64
N ALA A 124 4.70 8.49 1.00
CA ALA A 124 3.56 8.79 0.14
C ALA A 124 3.29 10.29 0.10
N THR A 125 2.86 10.77 -1.06
CA THR A 125 2.41 12.14 -1.19
C THR A 125 1.01 12.32 -0.65
N ALA A 126 0.23 11.25 -0.61
CA ALA A 126 -1.08 11.19 0.04
C ALA A 126 -1.39 9.75 0.36
N HIS A 127 -2.18 9.53 1.39
CA HIS A 127 -2.57 8.17 1.79
C HIS A 127 -3.87 8.24 2.58
N GLY A 128 -4.55 7.12 2.68
CA GLY A 128 -5.79 7.06 3.44
C GLY A 128 -6.43 5.70 3.38
N TRP A 129 -7.64 5.62 3.87
CA TRP A 129 -8.44 4.39 3.81
C TRP A 129 -9.91 4.73 3.75
N TYR A 130 -10.70 3.79 3.27
CA TYR A 130 -12.16 3.94 3.23
C TYR A 130 -12.79 2.56 3.24
N VAL A 131 -14.11 2.52 3.46
CA VAL A 131 -14.88 1.27 3.49
C VAL A 131 -15.91 1.33 2.38
N ASP A 132 -16.01 0.24 1.62
CA ASP A 132 -16.99 0.11 0.55
C ASP A 132 -17.40 -1.35 0.43
N ASN A 133 -18.70 -1.60 0.42
CA ASN A 133 -19.27 -2.95 0.29
C ASN A 133 -18.71 -3.95 1.31
N GLY A 134 -18.45 -3.49 2.52
CA GLY A 134 -17.94 -4.35 3.58
C GLY A 134 -16.45 -4.63 3.52
N TYR A 135 -15.73 -4.00 2.60
CA TYR A 135 -14.28 -4.13 2.50
C TYR A 135 -13.61 -2.85 2.94
N LYS A 136 -12.51 -3.02 3.64
CA LYS A 136 -11.61 -1.90 3.95
C LYS A 136 -10.62 -1.76 2.80
N HIS A 137 -10.47 -0.53 2.32
CA HIS A 137 -9.52 -0.20 1.25
C HIS A 137 -8.47 0.75 1.80
N VAL A 138 -7.22 0.33 1.79
CA VAL A 138 -6.08 1.13 2.23
C VAL A 138 -5.31 1.55 1.00
N TRP A 139 -4.98 2.83 0.86
CA TRP A 139 -4.36 3.32 -0.36
C TRP A 139 -3.23 4.32 -0.07
N ALA A 140 -2.31 4.41 -1.01
CA ALA A 140 -1.20 5.36 -0.93
C ALA A 140 -0.80 5.79 -2.34
N LEU A 141 -0.46 7.07 -2.48
CA LEU A 141 0.09 7.63 -3.72
C LEU A 141 1.60 7.74 -3.59
N LEU A 142 2.32 7.13 -4.51
CA LEU A 142 3.78 7.18 -4.52
C LEU A 142 4.26 7.83 -5.81
N PRO A 143 5.27 8.72 -5.76
CA PRO A 143 5.75 9.41 -6.96
C PRO A 143 6.26 8.45 -8.02
N ARG A 144 6.06 8.82 -9.27
CA ARG A 144 6.56 8.03 -10.42
C ARG A 144 7.90 8.54 -10.92
N GLY A 145 8.29 9.69 -10.51
CA GLY A 145 9.50 10.31 -11.00
C GLY A 145 9.22 11.56 -11.84
#